data_b4da016616afd7de38a7d21f38a22745
#
_entry.id   b4da016616afd7de38a7d21f38a22745
#
_cell.length_a   1.000
_cell.length_b   1.000
_cell.length_c   1.000
_cell.angle_alpha   90.00
_cell.angle_beta   90.00
_cell.angle_gamma   90.00
#
_symmetry.space_group_name_H-M   'P 1'
#
loop_
_entity.id
_entity.type
_entity.pdbx_description
1 polymer ?
#
loop_
_entity_poly.entity_id
_entity_poly.type
_entity_poly.pdbx_seq_one_letter_code
_entity_poly.pdbx_strand_id
1 'polypeptide(L)'
;MKPISFEISYETSGGPRRISAGLGAPFETQDLSVCPHVDGSRITCSIETKAELTVTGFSLELAHEFGAKDRVLVNGYQSWTDTVELPVRSRMRGVNDIPGPVLRKWVLDGSGDYRFADYDGKPGHLHGYTYAYVRTDGACELVGSLDESDGFTKLEVLADEGKVIVRPEVPLGRLAAHETHTLVQLVLVRGSLDECFEAWFTHSGITARTTRPIVGYTSWYRHYYDIDEAKLTADLEAARDAFAQVETGDALKVFQIDDGYCTVGDWLAVNPRKFPRGLAPLGASAREAGFTPGLWIAPFVCEKDSRLFKEHPDWLLRDDDGNPVKTGCHWSGGYALDTRNGAFRSYLAEVLQTITRDWSFKLLKIDFLYAACMLPHDGCNRGQLMHDALELVRSAVPSEVLLLGCGVPLGSAFGVVDYCRIGCDVGLDWDGKLYMRGLDRERVSTKRSLANTIGRSPLDGRAFANDPDVFFLRDDVKLSAAQRALLLETDCTHASMLMTSDDMRCWDEQARLFYQHAVHALLDRSGANTTRKA
;
A
#
# COMPACT_ATOMS: atom_id res chain seq x y z
N MET A 1 -19.02 -17.81 5.58
CA MET A 1 -18.93 -17.04 6.86
C MET A 1 -20.32 -16.57 7.27
N LYS A 2 -20.65 -16.56 8.58
CA LYS A 2 -21.96 -16.13 9.10
C LYS A 2 -21.76 -15.17 10.27
N PRO A 3 -22.30 -13.94 10.22
CA PRO A 3 -22.21 -13.00 11.33
C PRO A 3 -23.03 -13.49 12.52
N ILE A 4 -22.45 -13.46 13.74
CA ILE A 4 -23.06 -14.00 14.95
C ILE A 4 -23.21 -13.00 16.09
N SER A 5 -22.18 -12.21 16.40
CA SER A 5 -22.20 -11.29 17.53
C SER A 5 -21.26 -10.10 17.29
N PHE A 6 -21.46 -9.06 18.08
CA PHE A 6 -20.51 -7.97 18.27
C PHE A 6 -20.11 -7.84 19.75
N GLU A 7 -18.99 -7.21 19.96
CA GLU A 7 -18.54 -6.76 21.26
C GLU A 7 -18.08 -5.29 21.16
N ILE A 8 -18.49 -4.47 22.12
CA ILE A 8 -18.05 -3.09 22.25
C ILE A 8 -17.53 -2.83 23.66
N SER A 9 -16.39 -2.16 23.75
CA SER A 9 -15.80 -1.65 24.99
C SER A 9 -15.79 -0.12 24.95
N TYR A 10 -16.19 0.51 26.05
CA TYR A 10 -16.23 1.97 26.20
C TYR A 10 -16.06 2.40 27.64
N GLU A 11 -15.70 3.65 27.84
CA GLU A 11 -15.54 4.28 29.16
C GLU A 11 -16.53 5.42 29.33
N THR A 12 -17.12 5.51 30.52
CA THR A 12 -17.96 6.61 30.96
C THR A 12 -17.38 7.21 32.25
N SER A 13 -17.98 8.29 32.77
CA SER A 13 -17.65 8.82 34.10
C SER A 13 -17.82 7.78 35.22
N GLY A 14 -18.63 6.72 35.00
CA GLY A 14 -18.84 5.61 35.93
C GLY A 14 -17.85 4.44 35.74
N GLY A 15 -16.82 4.59 34.88
CA GLY A 15 -15.77 3.62 34.60
C GLY A 15 -16.00 2.80 33.33
N PRO A 16 -15.12 1.81 33.08
CA PRO A 16 -15.15 0.99 31.88
C PRO A 16 -16.38 0.07 31.80
N ARG A 17 -16.87 -0.13 30.60
CA ARG A 17 -18.01 -1.01 30.24
C ARG A 17 -17.61 -1.92 29.09
N ARG A 18 -18.13 -3.13 29.07
CA ARG A 18 -17.99 -4.09 27.97
C ARG A 18 -19.32 -4.78 27.75
N ILE A 19 -19.76 -4.85 26.51
CA ILE A 19 -21.04 -5.41 26.10
C ILE A 19 -20.78 -6.37 24.95
N SER A 20 -21.47 -7.51 24.97
CA SER A 20 -21.53 -8.45 23.86
C SER A 20 -22.99 -8.81 23.59
N ALA A 21 -23.40 -8.76 22.31
CA ALA A 21 -24.75 -9.10 21.89
C ALA A 21 -24.78 -9.70 20.48
N GLY A 22 -25.89 -10.37 20.14
CA GLY A 22 -26.12 -10.86 18.78
C GLY A 22 -26.49 -9.74 17.82
N LEU A 23 -26.33 -9.98 16.50
CA LEU A 23 -26.59 -9.01 15.44
C LEU A 23 -28.07 -8.90 15.00
N GLY A 24 -28.97 -9.63 15.65
CA GLY A 24 -30.37 -9.74 15.21
C GLY A 24 -31.27 -8.54 15.48
N ALA A 25 -30.87 -7.61 16.36
CA ALA A 25 -31.63 -6.43 16.72
C ALA A 25 -30.74 -5.37 17.35
N PRO A 26 -31.13 -4.08 17.36
CA PRO A 26 -30.47 -3.05 18.13
C PRO A 26 -30.34 -3.42 19.61
N PHE A 27 -29.22 -3.08 20.21
CA PHE A 27 -28.93 -3.30 21.61
C PHE A 27 -28.82 -1.96 22.34
N GLU A 28 -29.57 -1.78 23.40
CA GLU A 28 -29.64 -0.50 24.12
C GLU A 28 -29.11 -0.59 25.54
N THR A 29 -28.39 0.43 25.95
CA THR A 29 -28.00 0.69 27.33
C THR A 29 -28.44 2.10 27.73
N GLN A 30 -28.13 2.48 28.99
CA GLN A 30 -28.31 3.86 29.41
C GLN A 30 -27.32 4.84 28.75
N ASP A 31 -26.18 4.34 28.26
CA ASP A 31 -25.07 5.16 27.79
C ASP A 31 -25.04 5.27 26.25
N LEU A 32 -25.45 4.20 25.56
CA LEU A 32 -25.45 4.13 24.08
C LEU A 32 -26.45 3.08 23.54
N SER A 33 -26.80 3.24 22.27
CA SER A 33 -27.43 2.21 21.46
C SER A 33 -26.42 1.67 20.44
N VAL A 34 -26.38 0.34 20.21
CA VAL A 34 -25.64 -0.29 19.13
C VAL A 34 -26.64 -0.78 18.09
N CYS A 35 -26.49 -0.35 16.86
CA CYS A 35 -27.43 -0.60 15.76
C CYS A 35 -26.75 -1.46 14.67
N PRO A 36 -26.72 -2.80 14.83
CA PRO A 36 -26.30 -3.69 13.76
C PRO A 36 -27.39 -3.76 12.69
N HIS A 37 -26.97 -3.78 11.43
CA HIS A 37 -27.85 -3.98 10.30
C HIS A 37 -27.22 -4.95 9.31
N VAL A 38 -27.95 -6.01 8.97
CA VAL A 38 -27.52 -7.03 8.00
C VAL A 38 -28.55 -7.05 6.87
N ASP A 39 -28.13 -6.64 5.68
CA ASP A 39 -28.93 -6.61 4.47
C ASP A 39 -28.23 -7.43 3.37
N GLY A 40 -28.73 -8.63 3.13
CA GLY A 40 -28.12 -9.56 2.20
C GLY A 40 -26.66 -9.85 2.55
N SER A 41 -25.76 -9.39 1.70
CA SER A 41 -24.29 -9.53 1.87
C SER A 41 -23.67 -8.38 2.67
N ARG A 42 -24.38 -7.28 2.89
CA ARG A 42 -23.86 -6.09 3.57
C ARG A 42 -24.11 -6.13 5.07
N ILE A 43 -23.08 -5.81 5.83
CA ILE A 43 -23.15 -5.68 7.29
C ILE A 43 -22.67 -4.29 7.66
N THR A 44 -23.50 -3.57 8.42
CA THR A 44 -23.09 -2.30 9.03
C THR A 44 -23.37 -2.36 10.53
N CYS A 45 -22.54 -1.68 11.30
CA CYS A 45 -22.81 -1.50 12.72
C CYS A 45 -22.46 -0.06 13.11
N SER A 46 -23.43 0.64 13.65
CA SER A 46 -23.28 2.00 14.16
C SER A 46 -23.61 2.07 15.65
N ILE A 47 -23.14 3.13 16.30
CA ILE A 47 -23.54 3.49 17.65
C ILE A 47 -24.20 4.85 17.64
N GLU A 48 -25.15 5.05 18.55
CA GLU A 48 -25.69 6.34 18.95
C GLU A 48 -25.44 6.52 20.44
N THR A 49 -24.68 7.56 20.80
CA THR A 49 -24.36 7.86 22.20
C THR A 49 -25.56 8.51 22.89
N LYS A 50 -25.88 8.11 24.13
CA LYS A 50 -26.91 8.72 24.97
C LYS A 50 -26.30 9.58 26.08
N ALA A 51 -25.02 9.32 26.36
CA ALA A 51 -24.21 10.05 27.34
C ALA A 51 -22.81 10.27 26.75
N GLU A 52 -22.05 11.17 27.37
CA GLU A 52 -20.63 11.35 27.01
C GLU A 52 -19.84 10.11 27.38
N LEU A 53 -19.10 9.57 26.41
CA LEU A 53 -18.30 8.36 26.56
C LEU A 53 -17.08 8.34 25.61
N THR A 54 -16.17 7.41 25.86
CA THR A 54 -15.05 7.10 24.95
C THR A 54 -15.15 5.65 24.51
N VAL A 55 -15.23 5.38 23.22
CA VAL A 55 -15.16 3.99 22.70
C VAL A 55 -13.71 3.54 22.74
N THR A 56 -13.45 2.40 23.38
CA THR A 56 -12.10 1.84 23.55
C THR A 56 -11.85 0.61 22.67
N GLY A 57 -12.89 0.05 22.08
CA GLY A 57 -12.77 -1.07 21.15
C GLY A 57 -14.10 -1.57 20.63
N PHE A 58 -14.05 -2.14 19.43
CA PHE A 58 -15.18 -2.83 18.80
C PHE A 58 -14.70 -4.09 18.10
N SER A 59 -15.49 -5.14 18.12
CA SER A 59 -15.27 -6.32 17.28
C SER A 59 -16.57 -6.95 16.83
N LEU A 60 -16.53 -7.55 15.65
CA LEU A 60 -17.62 -8.32 15.08
C LEU A 60 -17.13 -9.74 14.80
N GLU A 61 -17.88 -10.74 15.24
CA GLU A 61 -17.54 -12.15 15.11
C GLU A 61 -18.35 -12.80 13.98
N LEU A 62 -17.63 -13.49 13.09
CA LEU A 62 -18.16 -14.27 11.98
C LEU A 62 -17.82 -15.74 12.22
N ALA A 63 -18.80 -16.62 12.32
CA ALA A 63 -18.57 -18.07 12.35
C ALA A 63 -18.18 -18.60 10.97
N HIS A 64 -17.23 -19.52 10.93
CA HIS A 64 -16.82 -20.24 9.72
C HIS A 64 -16.28 -21.63 10.06
N GLU A 65 -16.72 -22.64 9.31
CA GLU A 65 -16.19 -23.99 9.44
C GLU A 65 -14.98 -24.18 8.53
N PHE A 66 -13.78 -24.25 9.13
CA PHE A 66 -12.54 -24.41 8.39
C PHE A 66 -12.23 -25.89 8.11
N GLY A 67 -12.16 -26.25 6.84
CA GLY A 67 -11.69 -27.54 6.38
C GLY A 67 -10.15 -27.64 6.38
N ALA A 68 -9.62 -28.84 6.54
CA ALA A 68 -8.16 -29.05 6.57
C ALA A 68 -7.44 -28.68 5.25
N LYS A 69 -8.17 -28.64 4.13
CA LYS A 69 -7.64 -28.28 2.79
C LYS A 69 -7.84 -26.81 2.43
N ASP A 70 -8.55 -26.05 3.28
CA ASP A 70 -8.83 -24.66 2.98
C ASP A 70 -7.56 -23.83 2.87
N ARG A 71 -7.63 -22.87 1.97
CA ARG A 71 -6.61 -21.85 1.78
C ARG A 71 -7.17 -20.51 2.27
N VAL A 72 -6.36 -19.77 2.98
CA VAL A 72 -6.74 -18.46 3.53
C VAL A 72 -5.80 -17.41 2.98
N LEU A 73 -6.35 -16.31 2.48
CA LEU A 73 -5.60 -15.09 2.25
C LEU A 73 -6.11 -14.02 3.20
N VAL A 74 -5.18 -13.42 3.92
CA VAL A 74 -5.38 -12.18 4.67
C VAL A 74 -4.50 -11.11 4.05
N ASN A 75 -5.09 -9.99 3.62
CA ASN A 75 -4.31 -8.91 3.00
C ASN A 75 -3.41 -8.25 4.05
N GLY A 76 -2.15 -8.06 3.71
CA GLY A 76 -1.18 -7.41 4.59
C GLY A 76 -1.51 -5.93 4.84
N TYR A 77 -0.95 -5.38 5.92
CA TYR A 77 -1.22 -4.02 6.40
C TYR A 77 -1.00 -2.96 5.32
N GLN A 78 0.13 -3.00 4.66
CA GLN A 78 0.48 -2.01 3.63
C GLN A 78 0.99 -2.69 2.35
N SER A 79 1.26 -1.93 1.31
CA SER A 79 1.57 -2.44 -0.02
C SER A 79 2.77 -3.39 -0.08
N TRP A 80 3.77 -3.25 0.82
CA TRP A 80 4.94 -4.15 0.87
C TRP A 80 4.70 -5.43 1.68
N THR A 81 3.66 -5.44 2.54
CA THR A 81 3.39 -6.58 3.42
C THR A 81 2.96 -7.80 2.62
N ASP A 82 3.54 -8.96 2.90
CA ASP A 82 3.18 -10.24 2.27
C ASP A 82 1.68 -10.49 2.27
N THR A 83 1.17 -10.81 1.08
CA THR A 83 -0.24 -11.13 0.83
C THR A 83 -0.32 -12.32 -0.09
N VAL A 84 -0.40 -13.51 0.48
CA VAL A 84 -0.39 -14.78 -0.24
C VAL A 84 -1.41 -15.74 0.35
N GLU A 85 -1.95 -16.64 -0.47
CA GLU A 85 -2.76 -17.73 0.05
C GLU A 85 -1.93 -18.70 0.87
N LEU A 86 -2.34 -18.93 2.09
CA LEU A 86 -1.72 -19.86 3.03
C LEU A 86 -2.63 -21.06 3.31
N PRO A 87 -2.08 -22.25 3.57
CA PRO A 87 -2.85 -23.31 4.21
C PRO A 87 -3.46 -22.83 5.51
N VAL A 88 -4.70 -23.22 5.80
CA VAL A 88 -5.47 -22.74 6.98
C VAL A 88 -4.73 -22.91 8.32
N ARG A 89 -3.86 -23.91 8.46
CA ARG A 89 -3.04 -24.17 9.66
C ARG A 89 -1.66 -23.53 9.65
N SER A 90 -1.42 -22.59 8.74
CA SER A 90 -0.15 -21.86 8.69
C SER A 90 0.07 -21.05 9.97
N ARG A 91 1.34 -20.71 10.22
CA ARG A 91 1.74 -19.82 11.31
C ARG A 91 2.16 -18.48 10.72
N MET A 92 1.66 -17.41 11.29
CA MET A 92 2.12 -16.05 10.98
C MET A 92 3.12 -15.62 12.05
N ARG A 93 4.27 -15.12 11.61
CA ARG A 93 5.32 -14.65 12.51
C ARG A 93 5.56 -13.15 12.30
N GLY A 94 5.89 -12.47 13.37
CA GLY A 94 6.33 -11.08 13.37
C GLY A 94 7.81 -10.97 13.70
N VAL A 95 8.20 -9.80 14.12
CA VAL A 95 9.59 -9.47 14.53
C VAL A 95 9.89 -9.81 16.00
N ASN A 96 9.01 -10.54 16.68
CA ASN A 96 9.12 -10.84 18.12
C ASN A 96 10.38 -11.68 18.47
N ASP A 97 10.89 -12.46 17.51
CA ASP A 97 12.13 -13.25 17.67
C ASP A 97 13.40 -12.40 17.58
N ILE A 98 13.30 -11.10 17.23
CA ILE A 98 14.42 -10.18 17.10
C ILE A 98 14.69 -9.54 18.47
N PRO A 99 15.96 -9.57 18.98
CA PRO A 99 16.28 -8.91 20.23
C PRO A 99 15.90 -7.42 20.22
N GLY A 100 15.19 -6.95 21.25
CA GLY A 100 14.68 -5.58 21.35
C GLY A 100 15.71 -4.46 21.08
N PRO A 101 16.99 -4.55 21.52
CA PRO A 101 18.01 -3.57 21.15
C PRO A 101 18.30 -3.51 19.64
N VAL A 102 18.27 -4.66 18.94
CA VAL A 102 18.46 -4.74 17.48
C VAL A 102 17.24 -4.15 16.78
N LEU A 103 16.04 -4.53 17.21
CA LEU A 103 14.78 -4.03 16.69
C LEU A 103 14.73 -2.48 16.74
N ARG A 104 15.02 -1.89 17.91
CA ARG A 104 15.03 -0.44 18.11
C ARG A 104 16.15 0.27 17.33
N LYS A 105 17.36 -0.33 17.27
CA LYS A 105 18.48 0.27 16.55
C LYS A 105 18.20 0.43 15.06
N TRP A 106 17.59 -0.58 14.46
CA TRP A 106 17.32 -0.65 13.02
C TRP A 106 15.87 -0.32 12.66
N VAL A 107 15.01 -0.02 13.64
CA VAL A 107 13.60 0.34 13.46
C VAL A 107 12.88 -0.70 12.56
N LEU A 108 13.12 -1.99 12.84
CA LEU A 108 12.63 -3.09 12.01
C LEU A 108 11.10 -3.29 12.14
N ASP A 109 10.48 -2.64 13.10
CA ASP A 109 9.04 -2.59 13.34
C ASP A 109 8.35 -1.35 12.73
N GLY A 110 9.09 -0.54 11.97
CA GLY A 110 8.61 0.76 11.51
C GLY A 110 7.58 0.69 10.39
N SER A 111 7.78 -0.19 9.40
CA SER A 111 6.97 -0.22 8.18
C SER A 111 5.76 -1.17 8.23
N GLY A 112 5.80 -2.19 9.11
CA GLY A 112 4.73 -3.17 9.27
C GLY A 112 3.72 -2.78 10.34
N ASP A 113 2.85 -3.74 10.67
CA ASP A 113 1.86 -3.62 11.74
C ASP A 113 2.35 -4.12 13.11
N TYR A 114 3.63 -4.39 13.24
CA TYR A 114 4.25 -5.03 14.40
C TYR A 114 4.06 -4.28 15.72
N ARG A 115 3.73 -2.98 15.66
CA ARG A 115 3.46 -2.14 16.84
C ARG A 115 1.99 -2.18 17.28
N PHE A 116 1.09 -2.68 16.43
CA PHE A 116 -0.37 -2.64 16.66
C PHE A 116 -1.06 -3.97 16.43
N ALA A 117 -0.33 -5.02 16.10
CA ALA A 117 -0.87 -6.37 15.94
C ALA A 117 -0.04 -7.38 16.71
N ASP A 118 -0.72 -8.26 17.45
CA ASP A 118 -0.08 -9.36 18.13
C ASP A 118 0.19 -10.52 17.16
N TYR A 119 1.40 -11.06 17.23
CA TYR A 119 1.85 -12.23 16.50
C TYR A 119 2.08 -13.38 17.48
N ASP A 120 1.04 -14.13 17.81
CA ASP A 120 1.11 -15.23 18.78
C ASP A 120 1.78 -16.51 18.22
N GLY A 121 1.97 -16.56 16.88
CA GLY A 121 2.62 -17.66 16.17
C GLY A 121 1.88 -19.00 16.24
N LYS A 122 0.61 -19.03 16.65
CA LYS A 122 -0.17 -20.26 16.70
C LYS A 122 -0.60 -20.70 15.29
N PRO A 123 -0.71 -22.02 15.05
CA PRO A 123 -1.21 -22.52 13.77
C PRO A 123 -2.68 -22.15 13.56
N GLY A 124 -2.99 -21.52 12.42
CA GLY A 124 -4.35 -21.11 12.08
C GLY A 124 -4.77 -19.76 12.67
N HIS A 125 -3.87 -19.07 13.36
CA HIS A 125 -4.05 -17.67 13.74
C HIS A 125 -3.36 -16.78 12.71
N LEU A 126 -4.19 -16.16 11.86
CA LEU A 126 -3.73 -15.29 10.77
C LEU A 126 -4.44 -13.94 10.91
N HIS A 127 -3.76 -12.85 10.55
CA HIS A 127 -4.43 -11.55 10.50
C HIS A 127 -3.98 -10.73 9.28
N GLY A 128 -4.83 -9.79 8.90
CA GLY A 128 -4.60 -8.83 7.83
C GLY A 128 -5.56 -7.66 7.94
N TYR A 129 -5.63 -6.86 6.88
CA TYR A 129 -6.38 -5.60 6.86
C TYR A 129 -7.22 -5.49 5.60
N THR A 130 -8.32 -4.77 5.68
CA THR A 130 -9.20 -4.40 4.56
C THR A 130 -10.00 -5.57 4.01
N TYR A 131 -9.37 -6.72 3.67
CA TYR A 131 -10.06 -7.91 3.21
C TYR A 131 -9.33 -9.21 3.56
N ALA A 132 -10.12 -10.27 3.67
CA ALA A 132 -9.65 -11.64 3.76
C ALA A 132 -10.60 -12.56 3.00
N TYR A 133 -10.11 -13.71 2.55
CA TYR A 133 -10.98 -14.76 2.03
C TYR A 133 -10.52 -16.15 2.42
N VAL A 134 -11.47 -17.07 2.43
CA VAL A 134 -11.24 -18.51 2.55
C VAL A 134 -11.63 -19.15 1.23
N ARG A 135 -10.75 -19.98 0.67
CA ARG A 135 -10.99 -20.72 -0.56
C ARG A 135 -11.06 -22.21 -0.27
N THR A 136 -12.20 -22.81 -0.65
CA THR A 136 -12.50 -24.24 -0.49
C THR A 136 -12.95 -24.81 -1.82
N ASP A 137 -12.28 -25.82 -2.35
CA ASP A 137 -12.65 -26.56 -3.57
C ASP A 137 -13.02 -25.65 -4.77
N GLY A 138 -12.30 -24.52 -4.93
CA GLY A 138 -12.52 -23.55 -6.01
C GLY A 138 -13.53 -22.43 -5.70
N ALA A 139 -14.36 -22.58 -4.66
CA ALA A 139 -15.21 -21.49 -4.17
C ALA A 139 -14.46 -20.60 -3.20
N CYS A 140 -14.75 -19.30 -3.25
CA CYS A 140 -14.21 -18.27 -2.37
C CYS A 140 -15.32 -17.73 -1.45
N GLU A 141 -15.04 -17.53 -0.18
CA GLU A 141 -15.83 -16.69 0.72
C GLU A 141 -14.98 -15.50 1.17
N LEU A 142 -15.36 -14.30 0.75
CA LEU A 142 -14.64 -13.06 1.01
C LEU A 142 -15.38 -12.21 2.03
N VAL A 143 -14.64 -11.67 2.99
CA VAL A 143 -15.02 -10.54 3.84
C VAL A 143 -14.18 -9.33 3.44
N GLY A 144 -14.83 -8.22 3.09
CA GLY A 144 -14.17 -6.99 2.66
C GLY A 144 -14.74 -5.77 3.36
N SER A 145 -13.88 -4.87 3.79
CA SER A 145 -14.27 -3.54 4.27
C SER A 145 -14.79 -2.71 3.10
N LEU A 146 -15.83 -1.93 3.35
CA LEU A 146 -16.41 -1.03 2.34
C LEU A 146 -15.86 0.40 2.44
N ASP A 147 -15.26 0.74 3.58
CA ASP A 147 -14.70 2.07 3.85
C ASP A 147 -13.56 1.96 4.86
N GLU A 148 -12.43 2.58 4.55
CA GLU A 148 -11.23 2.66 5.40
C GLU A 148 -10.88 4.12 5.77
N SER A 149 -11.76 5.09 5.44
CA SER A 149 -11.51 6.51 5.70
C SER A 149 -11.66 6.89 7.17
N ASP A 150 -12.55 6.18 7.89
CA ASP A 150 -12.81 6.41 9.32
C ASP A 150 -11.97 5.52 10.26
N GLY A 151 -11.17 4.61 9.72
CA GLY A 151 -10.30 3.72 10.48
C GLY A 151 -9.95 2.46 9.70
N PHE A 152 -8.81 1.87 10.00
CA PHE A 152 -8.41 0.59 9.38
C PHE A 152 -9.23 -0.57 9.94
N THR A 153 -9.62 -1.48 9.07
CA THR A 153 -10.33 -2.71 9.44
C THR A 153 -9.36 -3.88 9.49
N LYS A 154 -9.02 -4.33 10.71
CA LYS A 154 -8.23 -5.54 10.94
C LYS A 154 -9.14 -6.78 10.91
N LEU A 155 -8.67 -7.84 10.26
CA LEU A 155 -9.34 -9.13 10.13
C LEU A 155 -8.47 -10.22 10.76
N GLU A 156 -9.00 -10.96 11.73
CA GLU A 156 -8.30 -12.05 12.41
C GLU A 156 -9.00 -13.38 12.10
N VAL A 157 -8.28 -14.30 11.48
CA VAL A 157 -8.75 -15.67 11.24
C VAL A 157 -8.25 -16.54 12.38
N LEU A 158 -9.17 -17.15 13.12
CA LEU A 158 -8.91 -18.07 14.23
C LEU A 158 -9.50 -19.44 13.86
N ALA A 159 -8.73 -20.20 13.08
CA ALA A 159 -9.22 -21.42 12.44
C ALA A 159 -9.49 -22.56 13.43
N ASP A 160 -8.81 -22.60 14.56
CA ASP A 160 -9.03 -23.55 15.65
C ASP A 160 -10.29 -23.22 16.48
N GLU A 161 -10.72 -21.96 16.46
CA GLU A 161 -11.94 -21.49 17.12
C GLU A 161 -13.15 -21.45 16.17
N GLY A 162 -12.95 -21.71 14.87
CA GLY A 162 -14.02 -21.70 13.87
C GLY A 162 -14.58 -20.31 13.58
N LYS A 163 -13.74 -19.24 13.62
CA LYS A 163 -14.22 -17.88 13.46
C LYS A 163 -13.25 -16.92 12.77
N VAL A 164 -13.83 -15.84 12.24
CA VAL A 164 -13.12 -14.64 11.79
C VAL A 164 -13.60 -13.48 12.63
N ILE A 165 -12.67 -12.71 13.19
CA ILE A 165 -12.98 -11.52 13.98
C ILE A 165 -12.60 -10.29 13.16
N VAL A 166 -13.54 -9.35 13.04
CA VAL A 166 -13.34 -8.05 12.41
C VAL A 166 -13.15 -7.02 13.51
N ARG A 167 -12.04 -6.27 13.47
CA ARG A 167 -11.71 -5.20 14.42
C ARG A 167 -11.41 -3.91 13.67
N PRO A 168 -12.40 -3.02 13.52
CA PRO A 168 -12.12 -1.68 13.02
C PRO A 168 -11.36 -0.85 14.06
N GLU A 169 -10.60 0.13 13.63
CA GLU A 169 -10.19 1.22 14.50
C GLU A 169 -11.42 2.02 14.91
N VAL A 170 -11.45 2.48 16.15
CA VAL A 170 -12.59 3.22 16.71
C VAL A 170 -12.29 4.72 16.77
N PRO A 171 -13.34 5.58 16.85
CA PRO A 171 -13.15 7.01 17.04
C PRO A 171 -12.29 7.29 18.28
N LEU A 172 -11.36 8.22 18.17
CA LEU A 172 -10.52 8.66 19.28
C LEU A 172 -11.16 9.78 20.07
N GLY A 173 -10.88 9.78 21.38
CA GLY A 173 -11.34 10.83 22.26
C GLY A 173 -12.77 10.60 22.79
N ARG A 174 -13.32 11.66 23.40
CA ARG A 174 -14.65 11.65 23.97
C ARG A 174 -15.69 11.99 22.92
N LEU A 175 -16.72 11.17 22.86
CA LEU A 175 -17.91 11.40 22.05
C LEU A 175 -18.96 12.09 22.94
N ALA A 176 -19.59 13.11 22.42
CA ALA A 176 -20.67 13.79 23.10
C ALA A 176 -21.96 12.95 23.08
N ALA A 177 -22.92 13.28 23.92
CA ALA A 177 -24.25 12.65 23.86
C ALA A 177 -24.94 12.99 22.53
N HIS A 178 -25.70 12.02 21.99
CA HIS A 178 -26.46 12.13 20.73
C HIS A 178 -25.60 12.22 19.45
N GLU A 179 -24.38 11.73 19.51
CA GLU A 179 -23.57 11.53 18.30
C GLU A 179 -23.78 10.12 17.73
N THR A 180 -23.77 10.02 16.41
CA THR A 180 -23.86 8.74 15.69
C THR A 180 -22.55 8.48 14.95
N HIS A 181 -21.96 7.29 15.18
CA HIS A 181 -20.74 6.84 14.52
C HIS A 181 -20.94 5.47 13.89
N THR A 182 -20.55 5.32 12.63
CA THR A 182 -20.46 4.01 11.99
C THR A 182 -19.13 3.38 12.38
N LEU A 183 -19.17 2.24 13.03
CA LEU A 183 -17.98 1.53 13.49
C LEU A 183 -17.44 0.56 12.44
N VAL A 184 -18.33 -0.05 11.63
CA VAL A 184 -17.91 -1.00 10.60
C VAL A 184 -18.92 -1.06 9.46
N GLN A 185 -18.39 -1.19 8.25
CA GLN A 185 -19.15 -1.47 7.02
C GLN A 185 -18.43 -2.57 6.25
N LEU A 186 -19.09 -3.71 6.06
CA LEU A 186 -18.51 -4.90 5.44
C LEU A 186 -19.42 -5.45 4.36
N VAL A 187 -18.80 -6.22 3.47
CA VAL A 187 -19.51 -7.16 2.60
C VAL A 187 -19.02 -8.59 2.87
N LEU A 188 -19.97 -9.55 2.87
CA LEU A 188 -19.69 -10.98 2.85
C LEU A 188 -20.22 -11.55 1.55
N VAL A 189 -19.34 -12.07 0.72
CA VAL A 189 -19.71 -12.61 -0.60
C VAL A 189 -19.11 -13.99 -0.82
N ARG A 190 -19.80 -14.82 -1.62
CA ARG A 190 -19.37 -16.16 -1.99
C ARG A 190 -19.54 -16.38 -3.48
N GLY A 191 -18.53 -16.97 -4.11
CA GLY A 191 -18.51 -17.27 -5.54
C GLY A 191 -17.13 -17.74 -5.98
N SER A 192 -16.82 -17.60 -7.26
CA SER A 192 -15.42 -17.62 -7.73
C SER A 192 -14.66 -16.42 -7.16
N LEU A 193 -13.34 -16.46 -7.23
CA LEU A 193 -12.52 -15.34 -6.74
C LEU A 193 -12.86 -14.03 -7.46
N ASP A 194 -13.03 -14.08 -8.78
CA ASP A 194 -13.36 -12.92 -9.61
C ASP A 194 -14.74 -12.33 -9.25
N GLU A 195 -15.77 -13.19 -9.11
CA GLU A 195 -17.12 -12.78 -8.69
C GLU A 195 -17.12 -12.14 -7.29
N CYS A 196 -16.34 -12.66 -6.35
CA CYS A 196 -16.24 -12.09 -5.00
C CYS A 196 -15.65 -10.68 -5.02
N PHE A 197 -14.56 -10.45 -5.77
CA PHE A 197 -13.96 -9.13 -5.87
C PHE A 197 -14.87 -8.16 -6.65
N GLU A 198 -15.52 -8.61 -7.73
CA GLU A 198 -16.47 -7.78 -8.47
C GLU A 198 -17.64 -7.32 -7.59
N ALA A 199 -18.22 -8.24 -6.84
CA ALA A 199 -19.29 -7.92 -5.88
C ALA A 199 -18.81 -6.96 -4.79
N TRP A 200 -17.61 -7.18 -4.24
CA TRP A 200 -17.06 -6.30 -3.20
C TRP A 200 -16.88 -4.87 -3.71
N PHE A 201 -16.23 -4.68 -4.88
CA PHE A 201 -16.04 -3.35 -5.44
C PHE A 201 -17.35 -2.68 -5.90
N THR A 202 -18.32 -3.47 -6.37
CA THR A 202 -19.68 -2.96 -6.64
C THR A 202 -20.36 -2.42 -5.36
N HIS A 203 -20.24 -3.15 -4.24
CA HIS A 203 -20.83 -2.73 -2.96
C HIS A 203 -20.11 -1.52 -2.34
N SER A 204 -18.81 -1.38 -2.54
CA SER A 204 -18.05 -0.24 -2.03
C SER A 204 -18.26 1.04 -2.86
N GLY A 205 -18.66 0.91 -4.13
CA GLY A 205 -18.71 2.02 -5.07
C GLY A 205 -17.34 2.53 -5.52
N ILE A 206 -16.26 1.86 -5.12
CA ILE A 206 -14.89 2.22 -5.50
C ILE A 206 -14.62 1.78 -6.94
N THR A 207 -13.99 2.65 -7.70
CA THR A 207 -13.53 2.37 -9.06
C THR A 207 -12.08 2.82 -9.23
N ALA A 208 -11.29 2.02 -9.95
CA ALA A 208 -9.93 2.44 -10.31
C ALA A 208 -9.96 3.72 -11.15
N ARG A 209 -9.07 4.65 -10.84
CA ARG A 209 -8.93 5.94 -11.55
C ARG A 209 -8.41 5.76 -12.98
N THR A 210 -7.64 4.70 -13.19
CA THR A 210 -7.13 4.31 -14.50
C THR A 210 -7.03 2.79 -14.63
N THR A 211 -7.14 2.30 -15.85
CA THR A 211 -6.80 0.93 -16.22
C THR A 211 -5.77 0.91 -17.34
N ARG A 212 -5.22 2.10 -17.71
CA ARG A 212 -4.24 2.23 -18.78
C ARG A 212 -2.93 1.57 -18.35
N PRO A 213 -2.40 0.62 -19.13
CA PRO A 213 -1.12 -0.01 -18.79
C PRO A 213 0.05 0.96 -18.92
N ILE A 214 1.10 0.71 -18.13
CA ILE A 214 2.38 1.41 -18.22
C ILE A 214 3.47 0.44 -18.69
N VAL A 215 4.34 0.94 -19.57
CA VAL A 215 5.62 0.34 -19.90
C VAL A 215 6.71 1.39 -19.70
N GLY A 216 7.89 1.01 -19.21
CA GLY A 216 8.86 2.07 -18.98
C GLY A 216 10.14 1.69 -18.26
N TYR A 217 10.83 2.72 -17.84
CA TYR A 217 12.10 2.69 -17.14
C TYR A 217 12.00 3.41 -15.78
N THR A 218 12.68 2.85 -14.78
CA THR A 218 12.94 3.51 -13.49
C THR A 218 14.41 3.34 -13.09
N SER A 219 15.01 4.37 -12.51
CA SER A 219 16.46 4.41 -12.26
C SER A 219 16.93 3.60 -11.05
N TRP A 220 16.01 3.16 -10.14
CA TRP A 220 16.38 2.63 -8.84
C TRP A 220 17.35 1.45 -8.92
N TYR A 221 16.96 0.33 -9.47
CA TYR A 221 17.80 -0.89 -9.48
C TYR A 221 18.97 -0.85 -10.43
N ARG A 222 19.05 0.22 -11.25
CA ARG A 222 20.21 0.48 -12.11
C ARG A 222 21.32 1.19 -11.36
N HIS A 223 20.96 2.22 -10.60
CA HIS A 223 21.91 3.15 -10.02
C HIS A 223 21.80 3.31 -8.52
N TYR A 224 20.66 2.93 -7.91
CA TYR A 224 20.32 3.29 -6.53
C TYR A 224 20.51 4.81 -6.32
N TYR A 225 21.13 5.22 -5.24
CA TYR A 225 21.41 6.65 -4.96
C TYR A 225 22.43 7.29 -5.88
N ASP A 226 23.17 6.52 -6.70
CA ASP A 226 24.25 7.03 -7.56
C ASP A 226 23.76 7.49 -8.93
N ILE A 227 22.64 8.20 -8.94
CA ILE A 227 22.11 8.87 -10.13
C ILE A 227 22.74 10.25 -10.32
N ASP A 228 22.91 10.67 -11.57
CA ASP A 228 23.28 12.01 -11.97
C ASP A 228 22.71 12.33 -13.36
N GLU A 229 22.83 13.60 -13.77
CA GLU A 229 22.27 14.09 -15.02
C GLU A 229 22.82 13.34 -16.25
N ALA A 230 24.12 13.04 -16.27
CA ALA A 230 24.75 12.35 -17.39
C ALA A 230 24.28 10.90 -17.53
N LYS A 231 24.19 10.16 -16.40
CA LYS A 231 23.69 8.79 -16.37
C LYS A 231 22.23 8.72 -16.83
N LEU A 232 21.37 9.59 -16.28
CA LEU A 232 19.95 9.58 -16.62
C LEU A 232 19.70 10.04 -18.07
N THR A 233 20.53 10.95 -18.62
CA THR A 233 20.46 11.31 -20.04
C THR A 233 20.81 10.11 -20.92
N ALA A 234 21.88 9.38 -20.59
CA ALA A 234 22.27 8.19 -21.34
C ALA A 234 21.23 7.06 -21.25
N ASP A 235 20.60 6.88 -20.08
CA ASP A 235 19.52 5.90 -19.89
C ASP A 235 18.26 6.30 -20.67
N LEU A 236 17.94 7.60 -20.73
CA LEU A 236 16.80 8.09 -21.51
C LEU A 236 17.00 7.87 -23.01
N GLU A 237 18.21 8.11 -23.51
CA GLU A 237 18.56 7.83 -24.91
C GLU A 237 18.43 6.34 -25.22
N ALA A 238 18.95 5.47 -24.33
CA ALA A 238 18.85 4.03 -24.47
C ALA A 238 17.38 3.54 -24.43
N ALA A 239 16.58 4.08 -23.51
CA ALA A 239 15.15 3.79 -23.43
C ALA A 239 14.41 4.23 -24.69
N ARG A 240 14.67 5.46 -25.19
CA ARG A 240 14.07 5.96 -26.45
C ARG A 240 14.35 4.99 -27.61
N ASP A 241 15.61 4.60 -27.78
CA ASP A 241 16.03 3.75 -28.90
C ASP A 241 15.46 2.31 -28.78
N ALA A 242 15.39 1.77 -27.56
CA ALA A 242 14.76 0.47 -27.31
C ALA A 242 13.25 0.51 -27.56
N PHE A 243 12.56 1.51 -27.03
CA PHE A 243 11.09 1.63 -27.17
C PHE A 243 10.65 2.06 -28.58
N ALA A 244 11.55 2.61 -29.41
CA ALA A 244 11.26 2.85 -30.82
C ALA A 244 11.09 1.55 -31.64
N GLN A 245 11.56 0.42 -31.08
CA GLN A 245 11.50 -0.91 -31.71
C GLN A 245 10.42 -1.81 -31.08
N VAL A 246 9.62 -1.30 -30.13
CA VAL A 246 8.59 -2.04 -29.41
C VAL A 246 7.21 -1.46 -29.70
N GLU A 247 6.29 -2.28 -30.13
CA GLU A 247 4.89 -1.89 -30.30
C GLU A 247 4.19 -1.81 -28.94
N THR A 248 4.01 -0.60 -28.42
CA THR A 248 3.45 -0.37 -27.08
C THR A 248 1.95 -0.09 -27.09
N GLY A 249 1.30 -0.06 -28.25
CA GLY A 249 -0.14 0.22 -28.36
C GLY A 249 -0.51 1.53 -27.66
N ASP A 250 -1.54 1.47 -26.83
CA ASP A 250 -2.03 2.58 -26.00
C ASP A 250 -1.38 2.66 -24.61
N ALA A 251 -0.42 1.77 -24.29
CA ALA A 251 0.30 1.83 -23.03
C ALA A 251 1.02 3.17 -22.86
N LEU A 252 1.02 3.67 -21.63
CA LEU A 252 1.76 4.88 -21.29
C LEU A 252 3.25 4.54 -21.16
N LYS A 253 4.10 5.23 -21.93
CA LYS A 253 5.55 5.11 -21.79
C LYS A 253 6.03 6.04 -20.68
N VAL A 254 6.70 5.50 -19.65
CA VAL A 254 7.17 6.24 -18.48
C VAL A 254 8.69 6.19 -18.40
N PHE A 255 9.32 7.34 -18.12
CA PHE A 255 10.70 7.44 -17.67
C PHE A 255 10.71 8.07 -16.28
N GLN A 256 11.01 7.25 -15.27
CA GLN A 256 10.94 7.64 -13.87
C GLN A 256 12.33 7.83 -13.28
N ILE A 257 12.55 8.98 -12.66
CA ILE A 257 13.71 9.29 -11.82
C ILE A 257 13.34 8.88 -10.39
N ASP A 258 14.10 7.95 -9.83
CA ASP A 258 13.90 7.47 -8.46
C ASP A 258 14.75 8.26 -7.45
N ASP A 259 14.86 7.78 -6.20
CA ASP A 259 15.59 8.42 -5.11
C ASP A 259 17.09 8.71 -5.46
N GLY A 260 17.65 9.73 -4.82
CA GLY A 260 19.06 10.09 -4.93
C GLY A 260 19.33 11.47 -5.56
N TYR A 261 18.31 12.23 -5.95
CA TYR A 261 18.45 13.56 -6.54
C TYR A 261 18.55 14.70 -5.51
N CYS A 262 18.08 14.48 -4.29
CA CYS A 262 18.14 15.44 -3.18
C CYS A 262 18.35 14.73 -1.84
N THR A 263 18.51 15.48 -0.76
CA THR A 263 18.37 14.99 0.61
C THR A 263 16.88 14.81 0.92
N VAL A 264 16.46 13.67 1.45
CA VAL A 264 15.05 13.36 1.69
C VAL A 264 14.43 14.33 2.71
N GLY A 265 13.37 15.01 2.27
CA GLY A 265 12.75 16.15 2.98
C GLY A 265 13.04 17.50 2.33
N ASP A 266 14.20 17.68 1.71
CA ASP A 266 14.61 18.92 1.02
C ASP A 266 14.28 18.84 -0.49
N TRP A 267 13.05 18.51 -0.83
CA TRP A 267 12.60 18.06 -2.16
C TRP A 267 12.94 19.04 -3.31
N LEU A 268 12.95 20.34 -3.05
CA LEU A 268 13.25 21.36 -4.06
C LEU A 268 14.74 21.71 -4.10
N ALA A 269 15.54 21.24 -3.13
CA ALA A 269 16.98 21.44 -3.10
C ALA A 269 17.72 20.31 -3.83
N VAL A 270 17.55 20.26 -5.14
CA VAL A 270 18.23 19.29 -6.02
C VAL A 270 19.74 19.40 -5.84
N ASN A 271 20.43 18.26 -5.75
CA ASN A 271 21.89 18.23 -5.59
C ASN A 271 22.62 18.82 -6.82
N PRO A 272 23.23 19.99 -6.71
CA PRO A 272 23.80 20.69 -7.88
C PRO A 272 25.05 20.03 -8.45
N ARG A 273 25.70 19.14 -7.70
CA ARG A 273 26.85 18.36 -8.22
C ARG A 273 26.39 17.22 -9.12
N LYS A 274 25.21 16.64 -8.82
CA LYS A 274 24.61 15.57 -9.61
C LYS A 274 23.78 16.12 -10.77
N PHE A 275 23.06 17.19 -10.53
CA PHE A 275 22.11 17.81 -11.47
C PHE A 275 22.37 19.32 -11.56
N PRO A 276 23.41 19.76 -12.26
CA PRO A 276 23.81 21.18 -12.33
C PRO A 276 22.74 22.06 -12.99
N ARG A 277 21.87 21.49 -13.83
CA ARG A 277 20.74 22.20 -14.47
C ARG A 277 19.40 21.98 -13.78
N GLY A 278 19.38 21.26 -12.62
CA GLY A 278 18.17 20.81 -11.96
C GLY A 278 17.46 19.67 -12.70
N LEU A 279 16.21 19.36 -12.31
CA LEU A 279 15.46 18.22 -12.88
C LEU A 279 14.52 18.61 -14.02
N ALA A 280 14.08 19.86 -14.11
CA ALA A 280 13.16 20.32 -15.17
C ALA A 280 13.65 20.04 -16.59
N PRO A 281 14.94 20.22 -16.95
CA PRO A 281 15.45 19.86 -18.27
C PRO A 281 15.35 18.38 -18.58
N LEU A 282 15.60 17.48 -17.59
CA LEU A 282 15.44 16.04 -17.78
C LEU A 282 13.98 15.65 -18.01
N GLY A 283 13.05 16.25 -17.26
CA GLY A 283 11.63 16.07 -17.51
C GLY A 283 11.19 16.52 -18.90
N ALA A 284 11.74 17.65 -19.39
CA ALA A 284 11.51 18.13 -20.75
C ALA A 284 12.06 17.14 -21.80
N SER A 285 13.31 16.69 -21.64
CA SER A 285 13.93 15.71 -22.54
C SER A 285 13.18 14.38 -22.57
N ALA A 286 12.65 13.91 -21.43
CA ALA A 286 11.83 12.71 -21.39
C ALA A 286 10.54 12.87 -22.22
N ARG A 287 9.87 14.03 -22.13
CA ARG A 287 8.68 14.31 -22.97
C ARG A 287 9.02 14.39 -24.47
N GLU A 288 10.11 15.06 -24.81
CA GLU A 288 10.59 15.14 -26.20
C GLU A 288 10.92 13.76 -26.77
N ALA A 289 11.43 12.84 -25.93
CA ALA A 289 11.67 11.45 -26.28
C ALA A 289 10.37 10.59 -26.30
N GLY A 290 9.19 11.18 -26.02
CA GLY A 290 7.90 10.52 -26.07
C GLY A 290 7.53 9.74 -24.80
N PHE A 291 8.18 10.04 -23.67
CA PHE A 291 7.87 9.47 -22.35
C PHE A 291 7.08 10.44 -21.47
N THR A 292 6.29 9.90 -20.57
CA THR A 292 5.74 10.60 -19.42
C THR A 292 6.85 10.68 -18.36
N PRO A 293 7.32 11.87 -17.96
CA PRO A 293 8.34 11.99 -16.94
C PRO A 293 7.76 11.66 -15.56
N GLY A 294 8.41 10.75 -14.87
CA GLY A 294 8.10 10.34 -13.50
C GLY A 294 9.15 10.78 -12.50
N LEU A 295 8.73 11.12 -11.27
CA LEU A 295 9.62 11.47 -10.18
C LEU A 295 9.20 10.75 -8.89
N TRP A 296 10.17 10.25 -8.15
CA TRP A 296 10.00 9.69 -6.81
C TRP A 296 10.00 10.78 -5.75
N ILE A 297 9.19 10.61 -4.71
CA ILE A 297 9.14 11.43 -3.51
C ILE A 297 8.64 10.60 -2.32
N ALA A 298 9.19 10.81 -1.11
CA ALA A 298 8.64 10.27 0.14
C ALA A 298 7.99 11.42 0.94
N PRO A 299 6.73 11.78 0.65
CA PRO A 299 6.16 13.07 1.05
C PRO A 299 6.03 13.26 2.57
N PHE A 300 5.97 12.16 3.34
CA PHE A 300 5.73 12.19 4.79
C PHE A 300 6.96 11.79 5.62
N VAL A 301 8.14 11.77 4.98
CA VAL A 301 9.42 11.41 5.63
C VAL A 301 10.45 12.48 5.38
N CYS A 302 11.26 12.78 6.39
CA CYS A 302 12.53 13.47 6.21
C CYS A 302 13.67 12.69 6.84
N GLU A 303 14.86 12.83 6.28
CA GLU A 303 16.06 12.26 6.89
C GLU A 303 16.72 13.26 7.86
N LYS A 304 17.49 12.71 8.83
CA LYS A 304 18.13 13.48 9.89
C LYS A 304 19.04 14.60 9.38
N ASP A 305 19.69 14.38 8.24
CA ASP A 305 20.64 15.35 7.68
C ASP A 305 19.97 16.45 6.85
N SER A 306 18.68 16.36 6.57
CA SER A 306 17.93 17.39 5.84
C SER A 306 17.88 18.73 6.61
N ARG A 307 17.72 19.81 5.85
CA ARG A 307 17.43 21.13 6.43
C ARG A 307 16.06 21.13 7.11
N LEU A 308 15.07 20.48 6.50
CA LEU A 308 13.75 20.34 7.06
C LEU A 308 13.79 19.79 8.49
N PHE A 309 14.52 18.70 8.74
CA PHE A 309 14.65 18.11 10.08
C PHE A 309 15.29 19.09 11.07
N LYS A 310 16.28 19.87 10.65
CA LYS A 310 17.06 20.78 11.51
C LYS A 310 16.36 22.11 11.76
N GLU A 311 15.69 22.64 10.73
CA GLU A 311 15.10 23.99 10.77
C GLU A 311 13.63 23.97 11.21
N HIS A 312 12.93 22.81 11.03
CA HIS A 312 11.51 22.64 11.37
C HIS A 312 11.26 21.45 12.29
N PRO A 313 11.87 21.42 13.50
CA PRO A 313 11.65 20.32 14.45
C PRO A 313 10.20 20.25 14.97
N ASP A 314 9.41 21.29 14.77
CA ASP A 314 7.99 21.40 15.04
C ASP A 314 7.10 20.72 13.98
N TRP A 315 7.66 20.32 12.84
CA TRP A 315 6.95 19.55 11.80
C TRP A 315 7.11 18.03 11.96
N LEU A 316 7.93 17.60 12.92
CA LEU A 316 8.17 16.17 13.16
C LEU A 316 7.04 15.58 13.99
N LEU A 317 6.52 14.42 13.58
CA LEU A 317 5.64 13.63 14.42
C LEU A 317 6.40 13.19 15.67
N ARG A 318 5.76 13.31 16.85
CA ARG A 318 6.37 12.97 18.14
C ARG A 318 5.54 11.91 18.86
N ASP A 319 6.24 11.03 19.58
CA ASP A 319 5.63 10.11 20.52
C ASP A 319 5.23 10.80 21.84
N ASP A 320 4.60 10.05 22.75
CA ASP A 320 4.13 10.55 24.05
C ASP A 320 5.27 11.07 24.96
N ASP A 321 6.50 10.62 24.71
CA ASP A 321 7.71 11.10 25.41
C ASP A 321 8.31 12.36 24.75
N GLY A 322 7.73 12.83 23.66
CA GLY A 322 8.18 13.99 22.88
C GLY A 322 9.34 13.68 21.91
N ASN A 323 9.70 12.41 21.71
CA ASN A 323 10.75 12.04 20.77
C ASN A 323 10.23 12.00 19.34
N PRO A 324 11.03 12.45 18.33
CA PRO A 324 10.67 12.28 16.94
C PRO A 324 10.49 10.81 16.54
N VAL A 325 9.38 10.51 15.87
CA VAL A 325 9.03 9.16 15.46
C VAL A 325 9.87 8.72 14.26
N LYS A 326 10.62 7.62 14.42
CA LYS A 326 11.43 7.04 13.35
C LYS A 326 10.59 6.13 12.45
N THR A 327 10.75 6.31 11.14
CA THR A 327 10.09 5.49 10.11
C THR A 327 10.92 4.27 9.69
N GLY A 328 12.25 4.33 9.86
CA GLY A 328 13.17 3.29 9.46
C GLY A 328 14.63 3.74 9.59
N CYS A 329 15.54 2.88 9.14
CA CYS A 329 17.00 3.13 9.15
C CYS A 329 17.55 3.60 7.79
N HIS A 330 16.67 3.94 6.85
CA HIS A 330 17.04 4.43 5.52
C HIS A 330 17.75 5.79 5.63
N TRP A 331 18.61 6.12 4.66
CA TRP A 331 19.38 7.36 4.58
C TRP A 331 20.21 7.63 5.85
N SER A 332 20.22 8.85 6.35
CA SER A 332 20.81 9.21 7.65
C SER A 332 19.90 8.90 8.85
N GLY A 333 18.79 8.18 8.64
CA GLY A 333 17.70 7.87 9.54
C GLY A 333 16.44 8.61 9.13
N GLY A 334 15.36 7.86 8.82
CA GLY A 334 14.07 8.43 8.42
C GLY A 334 13.19 8.80 9.63
N TYR A 335 12.51 9.93 9.56
CA TYR A 335 11.59 10.44 10.57
C TYR A 335 10.26 10.83 9.94
N ALA A 336 9.17 10.51 10.64
CA ALA A 336 7.82 10.86 10.22
C ALA A 336 7.56 12.36 10.38
N LEU A 337 6.86 12.93 9.41
CA LEU A 337 6.37 14.31 9.44
C LEU A 337 4.91 14.31 9.91
N ASP A 338 4.56 15.33 10.70
CA ASP A 338 3.20 15.53 11.21
C ASP A 338 2.29 16.07 10.10
N THR A 339 1.48 15.20 9.53
CA THR A 339 0.56 15.54 8.45
C THR A 339 -0.60 16.45 8.90
N ARG A 340 -0.76 16.70 10.20
CA ARG A 340 -1.74 17.65 10.76
C ARG A 340 -1.15 19.04 10.92
N ASN A 341 0.17 19.21 10.88
CA ASN A 341 0.83 20.50 10.98
C ASN A 341 0.55 21.37 9.74
N GLY A 342 -0.13 22.50 9.93
CA GLY A 342 -0.57 23.37 8.83
C GLY A 342 0.58 23.99 8.01
N ALA A 343 1.72 24.29 8.65
CA ALA A 343 2.88 24.84 7.96
C ALA A 343 3.55 23.75 7.07
N PHE A 344 3.68 22.54 7.59
CA PHE A 344 4.16 21.41 6.79
C PHE A 344 3.23 21.10 5.61
N ARG A 345 1.91 21.11 5.81
CA ARG A 345 0.92 20.91 4.72
C ARG A 345 1.09 21.93 3.60
N SER A 346 1.30 23.19 3.96
CA SER A 346 1.53 24.28 2.98
C SER A 346 2.84 24.08 2.21
N TYR A 347 3.92 23.74 2.91
CA TYR A 347 5.21 23.39 2.29
C TYR A 347 5.10 22.22 1.33
N LEU A 348 4.46 21.13 1.74
CA LEU A 348 4.29 19.95 0.87
C LEU A 348 3.46 20.29 -0.38
N ALA A 349 2.41 21.08 -0.24
CA ALA A 349 1.61 21.54 -1.38
C ALA A 349 2.45 22.35 -2.38
N GLU A 350 3.30 23.27 -1.89
CA GLU A 350 4.23 24.02 -2.74
C GLU A 350 5.23 23.09 -3.46
N VAL A 351 5.81 22.12 -2.75
CA VAL A 351 6.71 21.12 -3.32
C VAL A 351 6.03 20.37 -4.46
N LEU A 352 4.83 19.81 -4.22
CA LEU A 352 4.09 19.04 -5.22
C LEU A 352 3.70 19.90 -6.43
N GLN A 353 3.30 21.15 -6.22
CA GLN A 353 2.99 22.09 -7.31
C GLN A 353 4.22 22.43 -8.13
N THR A 354 5.36 22.70 -7.51
CA THR A 354 6.62 22.98 -8.21
C THR A 354 7.04 21.78 -9.08
N ILE A 355 7.02 20.57 -8.52
CA ILE A 355 7.38 19.35 -9.26
C ILE A 355 6.44 19.13 -10.45
N THR A 356 5.14 19.30 -10.27
CA THR A 356 4.15 18.94 -11.30
C THR A 356 3.88 20.04 -12.34
N ARG A 357 4.02 21.31 -11.97
CA ARG A 357 3.79 22.46 -12.85
C ARG A 357 5.08 23.01 -13.42
N ASP A 358 6.04 23.38 -12.55
CA ASP A 358 7.25 24.08 -12.98
C ASP A 358 8.27 23.12 -13.58
N TRP A 359 8.50 21.94 -12.94
CA TRP A 359 9.35 20.90 -13.49
C TRP A 359 8.61 20.00 -14.47
N SER A 360 7.27 20.08 -14.48
CA SER A 360 6.39 19.39 -15.42
C SER A 360 6.47 17.86 -15.38
N PHE A 361 6.72 17.26 -14.22
CA PHE A 361 6.57 15.83 -14.04
C PHE A 361 5.08 15.46 -14.02
N LYS A 362 4.72 14.34 -14.63
CA LYS A 362 3.33 13.90 -14.82
C LYS A 362 3.00 12.56 -14.17
N LEU A 363 3.98 11.89 -13.58
CA LEU A 363 3.80 10.77 -12.68
C LEU A 363 4.63 11.00 -11.42
N LEU A 364 4.01 10.86 -10.25
CA LEU A 364 4.69 10.89 -8.96
C LEU A 364 4.61 9.51 -8.31
N LYS A 365 5.76 8.85 -8.11
CA LYS A 365 5.88 7.71 -7.19
C LYS A 365 5.98 8.27 -5.78
N ILE A 366 4.87 8.18 -5.05
CA ILE A 366 4.77 8.65 -3.66
C ILE A 366 5.03 7.46 -2.73
N ASP A 367 6.14 7.51 -2.02
CA ASP A 367 6.67 6.36 -1.30
C ASP A 367 6.67 6.56 0.22
N PHE A 368 6.84 5.48 1.00
CA PHE A 368 6.84 5.49 2.47
C PHE A 368 5.57 6.11 3.07
N LEU A 369 4.42 5.92 2.42
CA LEU A 369 3.17 6.58 2.80
C LEU A 369 2.68 6.18 4.20
N TYR A 370 3.02 4.98 4.70
CA TYR A 370 2.71 4.54 6.07
C TYR A 370 3.22 5.52 7.15
N ALA A 371 4.21 6.36 6.81
CA ALA A 371 4.76 7.34 7.74
C ALA A 371 3.71 8.36 8.22
N ALA A 372 2.68 8.64 7.42
CA ALA A 372 1.58 9.55 7.78
C ALA A 372 0.70 9.04 8.93
N CYS A 373 0.70 7.72 9.19
CA CYS A 373 -0.21 7.09 10.15
C CYS A 373 0.51 6.16 11.13
N MET A 374 1.74 6.48 11.52
CA MET A 374 2.52 5.66 12.45
C MET A 374 1.97 5.68 13.87
N LEU A 375 1.36 6.76 14.29
CA LEU A 375 0.73 6.93 15.60
C LEU A 375 -0.61 7.65 15.46
N PRO A 376 -1.64 7.25 16.21
CA PRO A 376 -2.85 8.07 16.36
C PRO A 376 -2.49 9.37 17.06
N HIS A 377 -2.97 10.51 16.58
CA HIS A 377 -2.74 11.81 17.19
C HIS A 377 -3.77 12.84 16.74
N ASP A 378 -3.83 13.98 17.42
CA ASP A 378 -4.73 15.09 17.11
C ASP A 378 -6.21 14.67 16.98
N GLY A 379 -6.64 13.72 17.85
CA GLY A 379 -8.00 13.19 17.84
C GLY A 379 -8.35 12.27 16.67
N CYS A 380 -7.39 11.93 15.82
CA CYS A 380 -7.58 11.07 14.66
C CYS A 380 -6.94 9.71 14.86
N ASN A 381 -7.65 8.62 14.50
CA ASN A 381 -7.05 7.31 14.39
C ASN A 381 -6.18 7.20 13.11
N ARG A 382 -5.49 6.07 12.95
CA ARG A 382 -4.50 5.91 11.88
C ARG A 382 -5.12 5.88 10.47
N GLY A 383 -6.34 5.30 10.34
CA GLY A 383 -7.07 5.29 9.07
C GLY A 383 -7.46 6.70 8.64
N GLN A 384 -7.99 7.51 9.55
CA GLN A 384 -8.33 8.92 9.30
C GLN A 384 -7.11 9.74 8.91
N LEU A 385 -5.96 9.55 9.60
CA LEU A 385 -4.71 10.23 9.27
C LEU A 385 -4.20 9.87 7.88
N MET A 386 -4.28 8.60 7.49
CA MET A 386 -3.85 8.15 6.16
C MET A 386 -4.75 8.70 5.06
N HIS A 387 -6.07 8.67 5.27
CA HIS A 387 -7.04 9.23 4.34
C HIS A 387 -6.78 10.73 4.13
N ASP A 388 -6.68 11.53 5.20
CA ASP A 388 -6.41 12.97 5.13
C ASP A 388 -5.06 13.29 4.44
N ALA A 389 -4.04 12.47 4.69
CA ALA A 389 -2.73 12.63 4.07
C ALA A 389 -2.76 12.34 2.55
N LEU A 390 -3.50 11.34 2.11
CA LEU A 390 -3.67 11.04 0.68
C LEU A 390 -4.51 12.11 -0.02
N GLU A 391 -5.57 12.63 0.62
CA GLU A 391 -6.36 13.74 0.11
C GLU A 391 -5.52 15.03 -0.01
N LEU A 392 -4.63 15.29 0.94
CA LEU A 392 -3.67 16.38 0.85
C LEU A 392 -2.81 16.27 -0.42
N VAL A 393 -2.22 15.10 -0.68
CA VAL A 393 -1.40 14.89 -1.87
C VAL A 393 -2.24 15.01 -3.15
N ARG A 394 -3.41 14.36 -3.19
CA ARG A 394 -4.26 14.36 -4.39
C ARG A 394 -4.77 15.75 -4.74
N SER A 395 -5.17 16.55 -3.75
CA SER A 395 -5.65 17.90 -3.95
C SER A 395 -4.55 18.91 -4.32
N ALA A 396 -3.30 18.65 -3.93
CA ALA A 396 -2.17 19.53 -4.21
C ALA A 396 -1.64 19.41 -5.65
N VAL A 397 -1.99 18.34 -6.39
CA VAL A 397 -1.52 18.12 -7.75
C VAL A 397 -2.66 18.22 -8.77
N PRO A 398 -2.39 18.63 -10.02
CA PRO A 398 -3.38 18.62 -11.10
C PRO A 398 -3.99 17.23 -11.32
N SER A 399 -5.26 17.18 -11.73
CA SER A 399 -6.01 15.92 -11.90
C SER A 399 -5.41 14.96 -12.92
N GLU A 400 -4.69 15.49 -13.91
CA GLU A 400 -3.99 14.72 -14.94
C GLU A 400 -2.64 14.14 -14.49
N VAL A 401 -2.15 14.52 -13.31
CA VAL A 401 -0.93 13.95 -12.73
C VAL A 401 -1.26 12.61 -12.10
N LEU A 402 -0.52 11.59 -12.52
CA LEU A 402 -0.67 10.22 -12.06
C LEU A 402 0.06 10.03 -10.72
N LEU A 403 -0.61 9.40 -9.76
CA LEU A 403 -0.02 9.01 -8.48
C LEU A 403 0.21 7.49 -8.46
N LEU A 404 1.45 7.10 -8.21
CA LEU A 404 1.85 5.72 -7.94
C LEU A 404 2.12 5.59 -6.43
N GLY A 405 1.20 4.98 -5.69
CA GLY A 405 1.32 4.77 -4.25
C GLY A 405 2.28 3.63 -3.91
N CYS A 406 3.14 3.84 -2.90
CA CYS A 406 4.09 2.85 -2.43
C CYS A 406 4.24 2.93 -0.90
N GLY A 407 4.36 1.78 -0.19
CA GLY A 407 4.38 1.78 1.28
C GLY A 407 3.09 2.29 1.91
N VAL A 408 1.94 2.11 1.28
CA VAL A 408 0.65 2.63 1.71
C VAL A 408 -0.22 1.55 2.35
N PRO A 409 -0.88 1.79 3.50
CA PRO A 409 -2.00 0.98 3.95
C PRO A 409 -3.03 0.85 2.82
N LEU A 410 -3.21 -0.39 2.36
CA LEU A 410 -3.70 -0.61 0.99
C LEU A 410 -5.12 -0.12 0.75
N GLY A 411 -6.02 -0.31 1.74
CA GLY A 411 -7.41 0.13 1.64
C GLY A 411 -7.58 1.63 1.46
N SER A 412 -6.69 2.43 2.08
CA SER A 412 -6.72 3.91 1.93
C SER A 412 -6.33 4.38 0.52
N ALA A 413 -5.65 3.53 -0.26
CA ALA A 413 -5.24 3.87 -1.63
C ALA A 413 -6.35 3.63 -2.66
N PHE A 414 -7.40 2.87 -2.32
CA PHE A 414 -8.47 2.47 -3.24
C PHE A 414 -9.21 3.68 -3.82
N GLY A 415 -9.21 3.81 -5.14
CA GLY A 415 -9.84 4.91 -5.86
C GLY A 415 -9.16 6.29 -5.69
N VAL A 416 -8.08 6.40 -4.89
CA VAL A 416 -7.35 7.65 -4.64
C VAL A 416 -6.08 7.76 -5.50
N VAL A 417 -5.27 6.71 -5.54
CA VAL A 417 -4.09 6.64 -6.41
C VAL A 417 -4.45 6.01 -7.76
N ASP A 418 -3.69 6.36 -8.79
CA ASP A 418 -3.89 5.82 -10.14
C ASP A 418 -3.25 4.43 -10.27
N TYR A 419 -2.05 4.28 -9.73
CA TYR A 419 -1.27 3.03 -9.66
C TYR A 419 -0.84 2.76 -8.22
N CYS A 420 -0.65 1.51 -7.86
CA CYS A 420 -0.17 1.15 -6.53
C CYS A 420 0.79 -0.03 -6.57
N ARG A 421 1.92 0.07 -5.89
CA ARG A 421 2.79 -1.04 -5.58
C ARG A 421 2.01 -2.09 -4.79
N ILE A 422 2.12 -3.35 -5.19
CA ILE A 422 1.35 -4.45 -4.61
C ILE A 422 2.21 -5.51 -3.92
N GLY A 423 3.50 -5.31 -3.79
CA GLY A 423 4.43 -6.21 -3.14
C GLY A 423 5.66 -5.50 -2.61
N CYS A 424 6.47 -6.24 -1.86
CA CYS A 424 7.79 -5.77 -1.47
C CYS A 424 8.67 -5.54 -2.72
N ASP A 425 9.76 -4.80 -2.55
CA ASP A 425 10.74 -4.63 -3.61
C ASP A 425 11.27 -5.98 -4.11
N VAL A 426 11.47 -6.08 -5.42
CA VAL A 426 12.25 -7.17 -6.00
C VAL A 426 13.69 -7.07 -5.54
N GLY A 427 14.39 -8.21 -5.47
CA GLY A 427 15.83 -8.25 -5.22
C GLY A 427 16.62 -8.44 -6.50
N LEU A 428 17.91 -8.10 -6.45
CA LEU A 428 18.85 -8.54 -7.50
C LEU A 428 19.20 -10.04 -7.35
N ASP A 429 18.54 -10.74 -6.43
CA ASP A 429 18.61 -12.18 -6.19
C ASP A 429 17.19 -12.75 -5.94
N TRP A 430 17.10 -14.10 -5.82
CA TRP A 430 15.80 -14.76 -5.77
C TRP A 430 15.06 -14.62 -4.42
N ASP A 431 15.74 -14.74 -3.29
CA ASP A 431 15.05 -14.82 -1.97
C ASP A 431 15.79 -14.04 -0.86
N GLY A 432 16.48 -12.99 -1.23
CA GLY A 432 17.08 -12.07 -0.30
C GLY A 432 18.18 -12.69 0.56
N LYS A 433 18.79 -11.85 1.40
CA LYS A 433 19.89 -12.25 2.27
C LYS A 433 19.36 -12.86 3.57
N LEU A 434 20.12 -13.80 4.14
CA LEU A 434 19.77 -14.51 5.39
C LEU A 434 19.40 -13.57 6.55
N TYR A 435 20.07 -12.41 6.67
CA TYR A 435 19.78 -11.44 7.72
C TYR A 435 18.43 -10.73 7.58
N MET A 436 17.86 -10.67 6.37
CA MET A 436 16.54 -10.09 6.12
C MET A 436 15.39 -11.06 6.46
N ARG A 437 15.69 -12.33 6.71
CA ARG A 437 14.65 -13.33 7.05
C ARG A 437 13.91 -13.02 8.35
N GLY A 438 14.53 -12.23 9.25
CA GLY A 438 13.89 -11.75 10.48
C GLY A 438 12.83 -10.66 10.27
N LEU A 439 12.80 -10.00 9.10
CA LEU A 439 11.79 -8.98 8.76
C LEU A 439 10.44 -9.59 8.35
N ASP A 440 10.39 -10.88 8.25
CA ASP A 440 9.26 -11.75 7.95
C ASP A 440 8.37 -11.22 6.81
N ARG A 441 7.35 -10.41 7.08
CA ARG A 441 6.32 -10.03 6.10
C ARG A 441 6.70 -8.86 5.18
N GLU A 442 7.60 -7.97 5.57
CA GLU A 442 8.07 -6.80 4.78
C GLU A 442 9.47 -7.00 4.20
N ARG A 443 9.87 -8.24 3.98
CA ARG A 443 11.21 -8.58 3.47
C ARG A 443 11.31 -8.38 1.96
N VAL A 444 12.32 -7.62 1.52
CA VAL A 444 12.71 -7.54 0.10
C VAL A 444 13.06 -8.94 -0.45
N SER A 445 12.39 -9.38 -1.50
CA SER A 445 12.58 -10.70 -2.10
C SER A 445 11.81 -10.82 -3.41
N THR A 446 12.50 -11.16 -4.52
CA THR A 446 11.87 -11.41 -5.82
C THR A 446 10.80 -12.50 -5.75
N LYS A 447 11.09 -13.59 -5.02
CA LYS A 447 10.14 -14.68 -4.81
C LYS A 447 8.85 -14.22 -4.11
N ARG A 448 8.95 -13.33 -3.13
CA ARG A 448 7.78 -12.79 -2.40
C ARG A 448 7.05 -11.76 -3.22
N SER A 449 7.76 -10.89 -3.93
CA SER A 449 7.16 -9.95 -4.87
C SER A 449 6.26 -10.67 -5.88
N LEU A 450 6.76 -11.74 -6.52
CA LEU A 450 5.97 -12.60 -7.41
C LEU A 450 4.70 -13.16 -6.74
N ALA A 451 4.85 -13.68 -5.53
CA ALA A 451 3.72 -14.24 -4.78
C ALA A 451 2.67 -13.17 -4.42
N ASN A 452 3.12 -11.96 -4.07
CA ASN A 452 2.25 -10.81 -3.81
C ASN A 452 1.55 -10.32 -5.08
N THR A 453 2.24 -10.29 -6.22
CA THR A 453 1.67 -9.93 -7.53
C THR A 453 0.50 -10.85 -7.87
N ILE A 454 0.66 -12.15 -7.65
CA ILE A 454 -0.42 -13.14 -7.84
C ILE A 454 -1.54 -12.93 -6.79
N GLY A 455 -1.17 -12.79 -5.50
CA GLY A 455 -2.14 -12.69 -4.40
C GLY A 455 -3.02 -11.44 -4.47
N ARG A 456 -2.49 -10.35 -4.98
CA ARG A 456 -3.19 -9.07 -5.14
C ARG A 456 -3.67 -8.79 -6.57
N SER A 457 -3.48 -9.73 -7.51
CA SER A 457 -3.96 -9.55 -8.89
C SER A 457 -5.46 -9.22 -9.00
N PRO A 458 -6.37 -9.69 -8.11
CA PRO A 458 -7.77 -9.32 -8.20
C PRO A 458 -8.08 -7.84 -7.93
N LEU A 459 -7.13 -7.08 -7.37
CA LEU A 459 -7.28 -5.62 -7.17
C LEU A 459 -7.06 -4.82 -8.46
N ASP A 460 -6.34 -5.42 -9.44
CA ASP A 460 -5.96 -4.75 -10.67
C ASP A 460 -7.17 -4.27 -11.48
N GLY A 461 -7.19 -2.98 -11.77
CA GLY A 461 -8.28 -2.33 -12.51
C GLY A 461 -9.59 -2.20 -11.72
N ARG A 462 -9.65 -2.61 -10.44
CA ARG A 462 -10.78 -2.41 -9.52
C ARG A 462 -10.47 -1.33 -8.49
N ALA A 463 -9.39 -1.48 -7.75
CA ALA A 463 -8.94 -0.54 -6.74
C ALA A 463 -8.07 0.58 -7.33
N PHE A 464 -7.14 0.17 -8.15
CA PHE A 464 -6.14 0.95 -8.88
C PHE A 464 -5.54 0.05 -9.96
N ALA A 465 -4.58 0.54 -10.75
CA ALA A 465 -3.74 -0.30 -11.62
C ALA A 465 -2.52 -0.81 -10.83
N ASN A 466 -2.28 -2.13 -10.88
CA ASN A 466 -1.24 -2.79 -10.09
C ASN A 466 0.18 -2.51 -10.59
N ASP A 467 1.08 -2.11 -9.68
CA ASP A 467 2.52 -2.04 -9.89
C ASP A 467 3.22 -3.23 -9.20
N PRO A 468 3.78 -4.19 -9.97
CA PRO A 468 4.47 -5.35 -9.41
C PRO A 468 5.93 -5.08 -9.07
N ASP A 469 6.43 -3.87 -9.30
CA ASP A 469 7.82 -3.41 -9.32
C ASP A 469 8.49 -3.56 -10.71
N VAL A 470 9.75 -3.97 -10.78
CA VAL A 470 10.49 -4.09 -12.03
C VAL A 470 10.80 -5.53 -12.38
N PHE A 471 10.92 -5.80 -13.67
CA PHE A 471 11.55 -7.01 -14.19
C PHE A 471 12.99 -6.73 -14.63
N PHE A 472 13.78 -7.80 -14.83
CA PHE A 472 15.15 -7.75 -15.33
C PHE A 472 15.32 -8.70 -16.53
N LEU A 473 15.92 -8.21 -17.62
CA LEU A 473 16.41 -9.04 -18.71
C LEU A 473 17.95 -9.14 -18.71
N ARG A 474 18.64 -8.19 -18.05
CA ARG A 474 20.10 -8.20 -17.86
C ARG A 474 20.57 -9.45 -17.11
N ASP A 475 21.78 -9.90 -17.34
CA ASP A 475 22.36 -11.11 -16.77
C ASP A 475 23.34 -10.87 -15.60
N ASP A 476 23.62 -9.61 -15.28
CA ASP A 476 24.46 -9.20 -14.14
C ASP A 476 23.71 -9.23 -12.79
N VAL A 477 22.50 -9.78 -12.75
CA VAL A 477 21.71 -10.06 -11.53
C VAL A 477 21.86 -11.53 -11.13
N LYS A 478 21.65 -11.82 -9.83
CA LYS A 478 21.70 -13.20 -9.32
C LYS A 478 20.38 -13.97 -9.50
N LEU A 479 19.75 -13.75 -10.64
CA LEU A 479 18.55 -14.47 -11.07
C LEU A 479 18.93 -15.34 -12.29
N SER A 480 18.52 -16.60 -12.28
CA SER A 480 18.65 -17.44 -13.49
C SER A 480 17.76 -16.91 -14.62
N ALA A 481 18.06 -17.30 -15.86
CA ALA A 481 17.23 -16.93 -17.02
C ALA A 481 15.75 -17.34 -16.82
N ALA A 482 15.49 -18.54 -16.26
CA ALA A 482 14.14 -18.99 -15.95
C ALA A 482 13.44 -18.13 -14.88
N GLN A 483 14.18 -17.63 -13.88
CA GLN A 483 13.62 -16.73 -12.86
C GLN A 483 13.30 -15.35 -13.43
N ARG A 484 14.14 -14.82 -14.31
CA ARG A 484 13.88 -13.54 -15.02
C ARG A 484 12.67 -13.67 -15.94
N ALA A 485 12.55 -14.79 -16.68
CA ALA A 485 11.39 -15.07 -17.52
C ALA A 485 10.10 -15.16 -16.67
N LEU A 486 10.14 -15.91 -15.57
CA LEU A 486 8.99 -16.06 -14.67
C LEU A 486 8.56 -14.69 -14.08
N LEU A 487 9.50 -13.81 -13.74
CA LEU A 487 9.20 -12.47 -13.24
C LEU A 487 8.43 -11.66 -14.29
N LEU A 488 8.98 -11.54 -15.51
CA LEU A 488 8.33 -10.79 -16.58
C LEU A 488 6.96 -11.38 -16.98
N GLU A 489 6.84 -12.72 -17.08
CA GLU A 489 5.58 -13.38 -17.38
C GLU A 489 4.52 -13.17 -16.29
N THR A 490 4.93 -13.19 -15.01
CA THR A 490 4.01 -12.91 -13.90
C THR A 490 3.53 -11.47 -13.94
N ASP A 491 4.43 -10.52 -14.18
CA ASP A 491 4.10 -9.09 -14.19
C ASP A 491 3.13 -8.75 -15.32
N CYS A 492 3.39 -9.22 -16.56
CA CYS A 492 2.47 -8.95 -17.68
C CYS A 492 1.12 -9.66 -17.54
N THR A 493 1.06 -10.78 -16.81
CA THR A 493 -0.18 -11.56 -16.63
C THR A 493 -1.05 -11.05 -15.48
N HIS A 494 -0.45 -10.48 -14.43
CA HIS A 494 -1.14 -10.18 -13.17
C HIS A 494 -1.13 -8.71 -12.75
N ALA A 495 -0.42 -7.84 -13.48
CA ALA A 495 -0.29 -6.42 -13.14
C ALA A 495 -0.44 -5.52 -14.37
N SER A 496 -0.58 -4.22 -14.16
CA SER A 496 -0.78 -3.21 -15.21
C SER A 496 0.47 -2.41 -15.56
N MET A 497 1.63 -2.73 -14.93
CA MET A 497 2.89 -2.04 -15.19
C MET A 497 3.99 -3.04 -15.55
N LEU A 498 4.76 -2.72 -16.58
CA LEU A 498 6.01 -3.39 -16.96
C LEU A 498 7.13 -2.36 -16.96
N MET A 499 7.74 -2.17 -15.80
CA MET A 499 8.88 -1.26 -15.61
C MET A 499 10.19 -2.06 -15.55
N THR A 500 11.27 -1.49 -16.03
CA THR A 500 12.62 -2.07 -15.91
C THR A 500 13.61 -1.04 -15.40
N SER A 501 14.70 -1.52 -14.80
CA SER A 501 15.90 -0.75 -14.46
C SER A 501 17.13 -1.27 -15.21
N ASP A 502 16.93 -1.90 -16.36
CA ASP A 502 18.04 -2.43 -17.14
C ASP A 502 18.78 -1.31 -17.92
N ASP A 503 20.03 -1.56 -18.20
CA ASP A 503 20.71 -0.86 -19.29
C ASP A 503 20.20 -1.40 -20.63
N MET A 504 19.24 -0.73 -21.24
CA MET A 504 18.61 -1.21 -22.48
C MET A 504 19.58 -1.24 -23.68
N ARG A 505 20.77 -0.63 -23.59
CA ARG A 505 21.84 -0.78 -24.58
C ARG A 505 22.36 -2.21 -24.64
N CYS A 506 22.25 -2.94 -23.53
CA CYS A 506 22.69 -4.33 -23.42
C CYS A 506 21.62 -5.35 -23.87
N TRP A 507 20.42 -4.91 -24.23
CA TRP A 507 19.38 -5.81 -24.74
C TRP A 507 19.73 -6.29 -26.15
N ASP A 508 19.89 -7.60 -26.30
CA ASP A 508 20.00 -8.26 -27.58
C ASP A 508 18.64 -8.40 -28.27
N GLU A 509 18.62 -8.96 -29.46
CA GLU A 509 17.40 -9.21 -30.22
C GLU A 509 16.43 -10.15 -29.48
N GLN A 510 16.95 -11.16 -28.79
CA GLN A 510 16.14 -12.11 -28.04
C GLN A 510 15.45 -11.45 -26.83
N ALA A 511 16.17 -10.61 -26.09
CA ALA A 511 15.62 -9.84 -24.98
C ALA A 511 14.50 -8.88 -25.45
N ARG A 512 14.71 -8.21 -26.58
CA ARG A 512 13.70 -7.30 -27.18
C ARG A 512 12.46 -8.05 -27.64
N LEU A 513 12.61 -9.19 -28.29
CA LEU A 513 11.48 -10.04 -28.71
C LEU A 513 10.71 -10.57 -27.51
N PHE A 514 11.41 -10.99 -26.47
CA PHE A 514 10.76 -11.46 -25.24
C PHE A 514 9.96 -10.34 -24.54
N TYR A 515 10.54 -9.15 -24.46
CA TYR A 515 9.84 -7.97 -23.94
C TYR A 515 8.63 -7.61 -24.80
N GLN A 516 8.76 -7.62 -26.14
CA GLN A 516 7.64 -7.35 -27.06
C GLN A 516 6.46 -8.29 -26.82
N HIS A 517 6.73 -9.61 -26.61
CA HIS A 517 5.68 -10.57 -26.29
C HIS A 517 5.00 -10.26 -24.95
N ALA A 518 5.77 -9.86 -23.94
CA ALA A 518 5.21 -9.48 -22.64
C ALA A 518 4.33 -8.20 -22.74
N VAL A 519 4.74 -7.23 -23.55
CA VAL A 519 3.94 -6.02 -23.82
C VAL A 519 2.62 -6.40 -24.53
N HIS A 520 2.64 -7.29 -25.52
CA HIS A 520 1.43 -7.74 -26.18
C HIS A 520 0.49 -8.44 -25.19
N ALA A 521 1.01 -9.34 -24.36
CA ALA A 521 0.20 -10.02 -23.32
C ALA A 521 -0.44 -9.04 -22.35
N LEU A 522 0.30 -7.99 -21.94
CA LEU A 522 -0.22 -6.91 -21.10
C LEU A 522 -1.37 -6.16 -21.78
N LEU A 523 -1.20 -5.80 -23.06
CA LEU A 523 -2.21 -5.06 -23.84
C LEU A 523 -3.47 -5.89 -24.08
N ASP A 524 -3.33 -7.17 -24.43
CA ASP A 524 -4.45 -8.09 -24.65
C ASP A 524 -5.30 -8.24 -23.39
N ARG A 525 -4.66 -8.38 -22.22
CA ARG A 525 -5.33 -8.46 -20.93
C ARG A 525 -6.06 -7.14 -20.60
N SER A 526 -5.41 -6.00 -20.82
CA SER A 526 -6.00 -4.68 -20.56
C SER A 526 -7.21 -4.40 -21.46
N GLY A 527 -7.16 -4.79 -22.73
CA GLY A 527 -8.27 -4.72 -23.68
C GLY A 527 -9.45 -5.61 -23.26
N ALA A 528 -9.20 -6.82 -22.77
CA ALA A 528 -10.24 -7.70 -22.23
C ALA A 528 -10.92 -7.11 -20.98
N ASN A 529 -10.15 -6.42 -20.11
CA ASN A 529 -10.69 -5.73 -18.94
C ASN A 529 -11.56 -4.50 -19.30
N THR A 530 -11.24 -3.81 -20.38
CA THR A 530 -12.03 -2.67 -20.87
C THR A 530 -13.39 -3.10 -21.42
N THR A 531 -13.46 -4.25 -22.10
CA THR A 531 -14.71 -4.82 -22.63
C THR A 531 -15.64 -5.36 -21.54
N ARG A 532 -15.11 -5.70 -20.34
CA ARG A 532 -15.94 -6.10 -19.18
C ARG A 532 -16.65 -4.92 -18.50
N LYS A 533 -16.15 -3.69 -18.68
CA LYS A 533 -16.72 -2.46 -18.08
C LYS A 533 -17.68 -1.71 -18.99
N ALA A 534 -17.77 -2.08 -20.27
CA ALA A 534 -18.73 -1.54 -21.25
C ALA A 534 -19.99 -2.40 -21.33
#